data_dadf8abf91cf4934b91aa6d1a97a335c
#
_entry.id   dadf8abf91cf4934b91aa6d1a97a335c
#
_cell.length_a   1.000
_cell.length_b   1.000
_cell.length_c   1.000
_cell.angle_alpha   90.00
_cell.angle_beta   90.00
_cell.angle_gamma   90.00
#
_symmetry.space_group_name_H-M   'P 1'
#
loop_
_entity.id
_entity.type
_entity.pdbx_description
1 polymer ?
#
loop_
_entity_poly.entity_id
_entity_poly.type
_entity_poly.pdbx_seq_one_letter_code
_entity_poly.pdbx_strand_id
1 'polypeptide(L)'
;MGYMGPNNDDMGRSVANYLKRHYPDFKPKRILDMGCTVGHSTLPYAELFPDAEVHAIDVAASCVSYGHYRAESMGLPVHFKQANAEKTDYESGSFDLIVSHILLHETSTKAMPRIFKECYRLLSEDGLMIHADLPPFGDMNAYMQLILDNETWYNNEPFWTAMRNIDQIQLAVDAGFGKEQVYFDTAPMAILEATAESYKEETIKELSEREFTAGEYAPGGGWEVLIAKK
;
A
#
# COMPACT_ATOMS: atom_id res chain seq x y z
N MET A 1 4.39 15.71 7.74
CA MET A 1 4.74 14.31 7.36
C MET A 1 5.44 13.67 8.54
N GLY A 2 5.00 12.50 8.96
CA GLY A 2 5.68 11.73 9.99
C GLY A 2 7.05 11.25 9.49
N TYR A 3 7.95 10.96 10.42
CA TYR A 3 9.25 10.35 10.10
C TYR A 3 9.02 8.93 9.55
N MET A 4 9.52 8.68 8.35
CA MET A 4 9.31 7.43 7.59
C MET A 4 10.52 6.48 7.67
N GLY A 5 11.35 6.62 8.69
CA GLY A 5 12.59 5.86 8.83
C GLY A 5 13.75 6.42 7.98
N PRO A 6 14.98 5.92 8.19
CA PRO A 6 16.18 6.45 7.54
C PRO A 6 16.19 6.27 6.02
N ASN A 7 15.49 5.25 5.51
CA ASN A 7 15.39 4.96 4.08
C ASN A 7 14.07 5.44 3.46
N ASN A 8 13.20 6.06 4.26
CA ASN A 8 11.83 6.41 3.89
C ASN A 8 11.00 5.19 3.42
N ASP A 9 11.22 4.04 4.03
CA ASP A 9 10.69 2.73 3.62
C ASP A 9 9.66 2.13 4.60
N ASP A 10 9.26 2.91 5.61
CA ASP A 10 8.40 2.44 6.69
C ASP A 10 7.10 1.80 6.20
N MET A 11 6.41 2.44 5.25
CA MET A 11 5.12 1.94 4.76
C MET A 11 5.26 0.57 4.07
N GLY A 12 6.22 0.43 3.16
CA GLY A 12 6.48 -0.85 2.50
C GLY A 12 6.88 -1.95 3.50
N ARG A 13 7.69 -1.60 4.48
CA ARG A 13 8.12 -2.51 5.55
C ARG A 13 6.95 -2.90 6.46
N SER A 14 6.09 -1.97 6.81
CA SER A 14 4.89 -2.19 7.60
C SER A 14 3.93 -3.19 6.93
N VAL A 15 3.64 -2.97 5.64
CA VAL A 15 2.77 -3.88 4.88
C VAL A 15 3.42 -5.26 4.69
N ALA A 16 4.72 -5.32 4.42
CA ALA A 16 5.43 -6.60 4.29
C ALA A 16 5.48 -7.38 5.62
N ASN A 17 5.66 -6.70 6.76
CA ASN A 17 5.58 -7.30 8.09
C ASN A 17 4.15 -7.76 8.42
N TYR A 18 3.14 -6.94 8.07
CA TYR A 18 1.74 -7.31 8.19
C TYR A 18 1.45 -8.62 7.44
N LEU A 19 1.88 -8.72 6.19
CA LEU A 19 1.74 -9.95 5.40
C LEU A 19 2.36 -11.16 6.10
N LYS A 20 3.58 -11.04 6.58
CA LYS A 20 4.26 -12.16 7.27
C LYS A 20 3.53 -12.59 8.55
N ARG A 21 2.88 -11.68 9.23
CA ARG A 21 2.15 -11.94 10.48
C ARG A 21 0.78 -12.56 10.25
N HIS A 22 0.00 -11.99 9.33
CA HIS A 22 -1.39 -12.40 9.09
C HIS A 22 -1.53 -13.51 8.06
N TYR A 23 -0.52 -13.68 7.20
CA TYR A 23 -0.47 -14.69 6.15
C TYR A 23 0.84 -15.49 6.20
N PRO A 24 1.17 -16.17 7.30
CA PRO A 24 2.50 -16.79 7.51
C PRO A 24 2.84 -17.88 6.48
N ASP A 25 1.82 -18.52 5.91
CA ASP A 25 1.98 -19.55 4.87
C ASP A 25 1.99 -18.98 3.45
N PHE A 26 1.70 -17.70 3.28
CA PHE A 26 1.71 -17.03 1.98
C PHE A 26 3.14 -16.73 1.56
N LYS A 27 3.57 -17.37 0.47
CA LYS A 27 4.91 -17.23 -0.09
C LYS A 27 4.80 -16.79 -1.55
N PRO A 28 4.65 -15.48 -1.79
CA PRO A 28 4.53 -14.98 -3.15
C PRO A 28 5.80 -15.27 -3.93
N LYS A 29 5.65 -15.71 -5.17
CA LYS A 29 6.75 -15.89 -6.12
C LYS A 29 6.96 -14.68 -7.00
N ARG A 30 5.88 -13.95 -7.29
CA ARG A 30 5.93 -12.72 -8.08
C ARG A 30 5.10 -11.62 -7.42
N ILE A 31 5.74 -10.50 -7.17
CA ILE A 31 5.18 -9.32 -6.50
C ILE A 31 5.18 -8.15 -7.47
N LEU A 32 4.10 -7.40 -7.54
CA LEU A 32 4.01 -6.15 -8.30
C LEU A 32 3.69 -4.99 -7.36
N ASP A 33 4.55 -3.96 -7.36
CA ASP A 33 4.28 -2.67 -6.73
C ASP A 33 3.84 -1.65 -7.79
N MET A 34 2.62 -1.16 -7.66
CA MET A 34 2.01 -0.17 -8.56
C MET A 34 2.16 1.25 -7.99
N GLY A 35 2.72 2.17 -8.78
CA GLY A 35 3.02 3.53 -8.33
C GLY A 35 4.26 3.58 -7.43
N CYS A 36 5.29 2.83 -7.82
CA CYS A 36 6.48 2.61 -7.00
C CYS A 36 7.35 3.85 -6.78
N THR A 37 7.13 4.94 -7.51
CA THR A 37 8.00 6.12 -7.54
C THR A 37 9.49 5.72 -7.64
N VAL A 38 10.30 6.03 -6.63
CA VAL A 38 11.74 5.69 -6.55
C VAL A 38 12.03 4.43 -5.73
N GLY A 39 11.02 3.60 -5.50
CA GLY A 39 11.15 2.29 -4.87
C GLY A 39 11.25 2.31 -3.33
N HIS A 40 10.88 3.41 -2.65
CA HIS A 40 10.94 3.45 -1.18
C HIS A 40 10.15 2.31 -0.53
N SER A 41 8.92 2.12 -0.95
CA SER A 41 8.05 1.05 -0.43
C SER A 41 8.24 -0.29 -1.13
N THR A 42 8.90 -0.31 -2.31
CA THR A 42 9.17 -1.52 -3.08
C THR A 42 10.31 -2.36 -2.51
N LEU A 43 11.44 -1.72 -2.16
CA LEU A 43 12.66 -2.42 -1.76
C LEU A 43 12.48 -3.34 -0.55
N PRO A 44 11.66 -3.01 0.47
CA PRO A 44 11.36 -3.92 1.56
C PRO A 44 10.81 -5.28 1.13
N TYR A 45 10.07 -5.35 0.02
CA TYR A 45 9.58 -6.65 -0.48
C TYR A 45 10.71 -7.52 -1.01
N ALA A 46 11.69 -6.95 -1.71
CA ALA A 46 12.86 -7.69 -2.17
C ALA A 46 13.74 -8.19 -1.01
N GLU A 47 13.81 -7.43 0.09
CA GLU A 47 14.53 -7.84 1.31
C GLU A 47 13.78 -8.94 2.07
N LEU A 48 12.46 -8.80 2.25
CA LEU A 48 11.67 -9.65 3.13
C LEU A 48 11.13 -10.90 2.44
N PHE A 49 11.09 -10.91 1.10
CA PHE A 49 10.69 -12.04 0.27
C PHE A 49 11.80 -12.36 -0.77
N PRO A 50 12.98 -12.81 -0.32
CA PRO A 50 14.16 -12.98 -1.19
C PRO A 50 13.99 -14.02 -2.30
N ASP A 51 13.01 -14.93 -2.17
CA ASP A 51 12.66 -15.93 -3.17
C ASP A 51 11.63 -15.41 -4.20
N ALA A 52 11.15 -14.18 -4.05
CA ALA A 52 10.17 -13.59 -4.95
C ALA A 52 10.83 -12.73 -6.03
N GLU A 53 10.29 -12.78 -7.24
CA GLU A 53 10.57 -11.83 -8.31
C GLU A 53 9.76 -10.56 -8.08
N VAL A 54 10.42 -9.43 -7.77
CA VAL A 54 9.76 -8.16 -7.48
C VAL A 54 9.76 -7.26 -8.70
N HIS A 55 8.57 -6.86 -9.12
CA HIS A 55 8.34 -5.88 -10.19
C HIS A 55 7.80 -4.58 -9.59
N ALA A 56 8.18 -3.47 -10.20
CA ALA A 56 7.79 -2.12 -9.77
C ALA A 56 7.45 -1.26 -10.98
N ILE A 57 6.27 -0.66 -10.99
CA ILE A 57 5.83 0.19 -12.09
C ILE A 57 5.46 1.59 -11.64
N ASP A 58 5.79 2.56 -12.48
CA ASP A 58 5.37 3.95 -12.33
C ASP A 58 5.24 4.61 -13.71
N VAL A 59 4.42 5.64 -13.84
CA VAL A 59 4.28 6.41 -15.08
C VAL A 59 5.44 7.37 -15.29
N ALA A 60 6.14 7.77 -14.22
CA ALA A 60 7.25 8.71 -14.25
C ALA A 60 8.57 8.01 -14.58
N ALA A 61 9.02 8.11 -15.82
CA ALA A 61 10.27 7.49 -16.28
C ALA A 61 11.49 7.85 -15.43
N SER A 62 11.57 9.09 -14.95
CA SER A 62 12.68 9.54 -14.08
C SER A 62 12.68 8.83 -12.73
N CYS A 63 11.50 8.61 -12.14
CA CYS A 63 11.37 7.87 -10.90
C CYS A 63 11.79 6.40 -11.08
N VAL A 64 11.32 5.76 -12.13
CA VAL A 64 11.68 4.38 -12.49
C VAL A 64 13.19 4.23 -12.68
N SER A 65 13.83 5.15 -13.44
CA SER A 65 15.28 5.11 -13.65
C SER A 65 16.07 5.27 -12.36
N TYR A 66 15.65 6.20 -11.50
CA TYR A 66 16.30 6.39 -10.20
C TYR A 66 16.06 5.21 -9.26
N GLY A 67 14.85 4.65 -9.23
CA GLY A 67 14.50 3.46 -8.45
C GLY A 67 15.36 2.26 -8.84
N HIS A 68 15.57 2.04 -10.13
CA HIS A 68 16.46 0.99 -10.62
C HIS A 68 17.89 1.18 -10.14
N TYR A 69 18.47 2.39 -10.32
CA TYR A 69 19.80 2.71 -9.82
C TYR A 69 19.93 2.50 -8.30
N ARG A 70 18.91 2.91 -7.55
CA ARG A 70 18.87 2.75 -6.10
C ARG A 70 18.87 1.27 -5.70
N ALA A 71 18.03 0.45 -6.32
CA ALA A 71 17.98 -1.00 -6.09
C ALA A 71 19.33 -1.67 -6.41
N GLU A 72 19.93 -1.35 -7.55
CA GLU A 72 21.27 -1.85 -7.92
C GLU A 72 22.32 -1.46 -6.87
N SER A 73 22.32 -0.20 -6.41
CA SER A 73 23.29 0.28 -5.40
C SER A 73 23.15 -0.42 -4.06
N MET A 74 21.97 -0.96 -3.76
CA MET A 74 21.67 -1.74 -2.55
C MET A 74 21.78 -3.26 -2.78
N GLY A 75 22.07 -3.70 -4.00
CA GLY A 75 22.18 -5.11 -4.35
C GLY A 75 20.83 -5.86 -4.31
N LEU A 76 19.72 -5.15 -4.50
CA LEU A 76 18.37 -5.71 -4.47
C LEU A 76 17.84 -5.95 -5.89
N PRO A 77 17.42 -7.19 -6.22
CA PRO A 77 16.90 -7.53 -7.55
C PRO A 77 15.44 -7.07 -7.70
N VAL A 78 15.22 -5.90 -8.28
CA VAL A 78 13.89 -5.36 -8.57
C VAL A 78 13.78 -4.97 -10.04
N HIS A 79 12.71 -5.39 -10.70
CA HIS A 79 12.42 -5.09 -12.10
C HIS A 79 11.57 -3.82 -12.22
N PHE A 80 12.22 -2.68 -12.37
CA PHE A 80 11.54 -1.40 -12.59
C PHE A 80 11.11 -1.23 -14.04
N LYS A 81 9.87 -0.77 -14.26
CA LYS A 81 9.30 -0.55 -15.59
C LYS A 81 8.39 0.67 -15.62
N GLN A 82 8.54 1.50 -16.65
CA GLN A 82 7.55 2.56 -16.88
C GLN A 82 6.26 1.95 -17.42
N ALA A 83 5.16 2.07 -16.67
CA ALA A 83 3.85 1.57 -17.07
C ALA A 83 2.72 2.32 -16.34
N ASN A 84 1.52 2.28 -16.92
CA ASN A 84 0.31 2.82 -16.30
C ASN A 84 -0.44 1.69 -15.57
N ALA A 85 -0.72 1.88 -14.27
CA ALA A 85 -1.43 0.92 -13.43
C ALA A 85 -2.88 0.64 -13.89
N GLU A 86 -3.48 1.54 -14.70
CA GLU A 86 -4.82 1.30 -15.28
C GLU A 86 -4.86 0.17 -16.32
N LYS A 87 -3.72 -0.11 -16.95
CA LYS A 87 -3.57 -1.14 -17.98
C LYS A 87 -2.09 -1.40 -18.22
N THR A 88 -1.63 -2.56 -17.84
CA THR A 88 -0.26 -3.02 -18.10
C THR A 88 -0.21 -4.02 -19.26
N ASP A 89 1.01 -4.38 -19.66
CA ASP A 89 1.26 -5.42 -20.67
C ASP A 89 1.65 -6.77 -20.03
N TYR A 90 1.53 -6.90 -18.71
CA TYR A 90 1.73 -8.19 -18.06
C TYR A 90 0.60 -9.17 -18.35
N GLU A 91 0.93 -10.46 -18.35
CA GLU A 91 -0.04 -11.52 -18.54
C GLU A 91 -1.04 -11.63 -17.39
N SER A 92 -2.26 -12.08 -17.69
CA SER A 92 -3.27 -12.34 -16.67
C SER A 92 -2.82 -13.46 -15.75
N GLY A 93 -3.08 -13.32 -14.44
CA GLY A 93 -2.74 -14.35 -13.45
C GLY A 93 -1.24 -14.50 -13.19
N SER A 94 -0.44 -13.46 -13.48
CA SER A 94 1.03 -13.54 -13.42
C SER A 94 1.64 -13.09 -12.09
N PHE A 95 0.86 -12.58 -11.16
CA PHE A 95 1.35 -12.11 -9.86
C PHE A 95 0.59 -12.76 -8.69
N ASP A 96 1.30 -13.12 -7.65
CA ASP A 96 0.71 -13.64 -6.42
C ASP A 96 0.35 -12.53 -5.44
N LEU A 97 1.09 -11.43 -5.49
CA LEU A 97 0.88 -10.25 -4.67
C LEU A 97 0.94 -8.99 -5.52
N ILE A 98 -0.07 -8.15 -5.39
CA ILE A 98 -0.06 -6.79 -5.94
C ILE A 98 -0.21 -5.81 -4.77
N VAL A 99 0.72 -4.86 -4.69
CA VAL A 99 0.71 -3.82 -3.68
C VAL A 99 0.70 -2.44 -4.31
N SER A 100 0.21 -1.46 -3.59
CA SER A 100 0.49 -0.05 -3.85
C SER A 100 0.56 0.72 -2.54
N HIS A 101 1.30 1.81 -2.56
CA HIS A 101 1.54 2.65 -1.40
C HIS A 101 1.30 4.09 -1.80
N ILE A 102 0.26 4.70 -1.22
CA ILE A 102 -0.05 6.12 -1.48
C ILE A 102 -0.29 6.38 -2.99
N LEU A 103 -0.97 5.44 -3.66
CA LEU A 103 -1.27 5.53 -5.09
C LEU A 103 -2.69 6.04 -5.37
N LEU A 104 -3.68 5.54 -4.61
CA LEU A 104 -5.08 5.73 -4.99
C LEU A 104 -5.48 7.21 -4.95
N HIS A 105 -4.99 7.95 -3.97
CA HIS A 105 -5.26 9.37 -3.84
C HIS A 105 -4.54 10.26 -4.89
N GLU A 106 -3.56 9.71 -5.61
CA GLU A 106 -2.92 10.36 -6.76
C GLU A 106 -3.69 10.09 -8.07
N THR A 107 -4.76 9.30 -8.01
CA THR A 107 -5.50 8.87 -9.20
C THR A 107 -6.93 9.40 -9.23
N SER A 108 -7.41 9.66 -10.45
CA SER A 108 -8.79 10.14 -10.62
C SER A 108 -9.82 9.06 -10.30
N THR A 109 -11.03 9.49 -9.98
CA THR A 109 -12.20 8.60 -9.79
C THR A 109 -12.51 7.72 -11.01
N LYS A 110 -12.01 8.09 -12.19
CA LYS A 110 -12.13 7.31 -13.43
C LYS A 110 -11.01 6.27 -13.57
N ALA A 111 -9.84 6.54 -13.02
CA ALA A 111 -8.69 5.64 -13.05
C ALA A 111 -8.82 4.49 -12.04
N MET A 112 -9.28 4.78 -10.83
CA MET A 112 -9.40 3.79 -9.75
C MET A 112 -10.13 2.49 -10.16
N PRO A 113 -11.34 2.52 -10.77
CA PRO A 113 -12.01 1.28 -11.20
C PRO A 113 -11.20 0.47 -12.22
N ARG A 114 -10.36 1.12 -13.02
CA ARG A 114 -9.50 0.44 -14.01
C ARG A 114 -8.31 -0.20 -13.33
N ILE A 115 -7.72 0.48 -12.32
CA ILE A 115 -6.63 -0.07 -11.51
C ILE A 115 -7.11 -1.33 -10.78
N PHE A 116 -8.26 -1.30 -10.13
CA PHE A 116 -8.83 -2.48 -9.44
C PHE A 116 -9.09 -3.65 -10.40
N LYS A 117 -9.64 -3.37 -11.60
CA LYS A 117 -9.83 -4.38 -12.64
C LYS A 117 -8.51 -4.95 -13.15
N GLU A 118 -7.50 -4.12 -13.29
CA GLU A 118 -6.17 -4.56 -13.69
C GLU A 118 -5.51 -5.42 -12.60
N CYS A 119 -5.63 -5.04 -11.33
CA CYS A 119 -5.18 -5.87 -10.20
C CYS A 119 -5.85 -7.25 -10.24
N TYR A 120 -7.18 -7.31 -10.38
CA TYR A 120 -7.91 -8.58 -10.48
C TYR A 120 -7.46 -9.42 -11.68
N ARG A 121 -7.23 -8.80 -12.83
CA ARG A 121 -6.74 -9.49 -14.03
C ARG A 121 -5.36 -10.10 -13.83
N LEU A 122 -4.47 -9.35 -13.19
CA LEU A 122 -3.06 -9.72 -13.01
C LEU A 122 -2.83 -10.75 -11.92
N LEU A 123 -3.69 -10.79 -10.89
CA LEU A 123 -3.56 -11.75 -9.81
C LEU A 123 -3.79 -13.19 -10.27
N SER A 124 -2.94 -14.09 -9.78
CA SER A 124 -3.14 -15.53 -9.81
C SER A 124 -4.32 -15.93 -8.93
N GLU A 125 -4.80 -17.17 -9.06
CA GLU A 125 -5.75 -17.75 -8.11
C GLU A 125 -5.12 -17.75 -6.69
N ASP A 126 -5.91 -17.41 -5.69
CA ASP A 126 -5.45 -17.19 -4.30
C ASP A 126 -4.50 -16.01 -4.09
N GLY A 127 -4.25 -15.18 -5.11
CA GLY A 127 -3.42 -13.99 -5.02
C GLY A 127 -4.04 -12.89 -4.16
N LEU A 128 -3.19 -12.03 -3.61
CA LEU A 128 -3.58 -10.92 -2.74
C LEU A 128 -3.33 -9.55 -3.40
N MET A 129 -4.30 -8.65 -3.28
CA MET A 129 -4.15 -7.22 -3.54
C MET A 129 -4.14 -6.47 -2.22
N ILE A 130 -3.17 -5.57 -2.03
CA ILE A 130 -3.11 -4.69 -0.85
C ILE A 130 -2.80 -3.27 -1.30
N HIS A 131 -3.72 -2.36 -1.04
CA HIS A 131 -3.51 -0.93 -1.23
C HIS A 131 -3.35 -0.27 0.13
N ALA A 132 -2.15 0.23 0.45
CA ALA A 132 -1.88 1.05 1.62
C ALA A 132 -2.05 2.52 1.25
N ASP A 133 -3.05 3.16 1.83
CA ASP A 133 -3.38 4.55 1.53
C ASP A 133 -3.99 5.24 2.76
N LEU A 134 -4.55 6.40 2.54
CA LEU A 134 -5.26 7.15 3.57
C LEU A 134 -6.62 6.51 3.85
N PRO A 135 -7.08 6.56 5.09
CA PRO A 135 -8.36 5.98 5.45
C PRO A 135 -9.51 6.70 4.72
N PRO A 136 -10.57 5.98 4.30
CA PRO A 136 -11.80 6.59 3.82
C PRO A 136 -12.43 7.46 4.90
N PHE A 137 -13.30 8.41 4.54
CA PHE A 137 -13.98 9.22 5.54
C PHE A 137 -14.85 8.37 6.48
N GLY A 138 -15.52 7.36 5.95
CA GLY A 138 -16.31 6.42 6.75
C GLY A 138 -17.14 7.13 7.82
N ASP A 139 -17.00 6.66 9.06
CA ASP A 139 -17.69 7.21 10.23
C ASP A 139 -16.92 8.36 10.93
N MET A 140 -15.92 8.95 10.27
CA MET A 140 -15.21 10.09 10.82
C MET A 140 -16.17 11.24 11.11
N ASN A 141 -16.00 11.90 12.26
CA ASN A 141 -16.76 13.09 12.56
C ASN A 141 -16.42 14.24 11.60
N ALA A 142 -17.35 15.20 11.47
CA ALA A 142 -17.22 16.31 10.52
C ALA A 142 -15.96 17.17 10.73
N TYR A 143 -15.46 17.28 11.98
CA TYR A 143 -14.25 18.02 12.27
C TYR A 143 -13.01 17.32 11.70
N MET A 144 -12.89 16.01 11.87
CA MET A 144 -11.80 15.23 11.29
C MET A 144 -11.84 15.24 9.76
N GLN A 145 -13.03 15.10 9.16
CA GLN A 145 -13.19 15.23 7.72
C GLN A 145 -12.71 16.59 7.21
N LEU A 146 -13.06 17.68 7.92
CA LEU A 146 -12.63 19.04 7.57
C LEU A 146 -11.10 19.18 7.66
N ILE A 147 -10.47 18.65 8.71
CA ILE A 147 -9.01 18.70 8.87
C ILE A 147 -8.33 17.97 7.72
N LEU A 148 -8.82 16.80 7.35
CA LEU A 148 -8.27 16.01 6.27
C LEU A 148 -8.54 16.62 4.89
N ASP A 149 -9.70 17.26 4.68
CA ASP A 149 -9.99 18.02 3.46
C ASP A 149 -9.07 19.23 3.30
N ASN A 150 -8.63 19.82 4.42
CA ASN A 150 -7.68 20.93 4.38
C ASN A 150 -6.38 20.57 3.66
N GLU A 151 -5.92 19.33 3.79
CA GLU A 151 -4.74 18.80 3.09
C GLU A 151 -4.92 18.83 1.57
N THR A 152 -6.12 18.54 1.07
CA THR A 152 -6.46 18.62 -0.37
C THR A 152 -6.16 20.03 -0.95
N TRP A 153 -6.44 21.06 -0.20
CA TRP A 153 -6.26 22.44 -0.66
C TRP A 153 -4.84 22.96 -0.45
N TYR A 154 -4.21 22.61 0.67
CA TYR A 154 -2.92 23.19 1.08
C TYR A 154 -1.71 22.37 0.65
N ASN A 155 -1.88 21.07 0.41
CA ASN A 155 -0.83 20.20 -0.10
C ASN A 155 -0.95 19.93 -1.61
N ASN A 156 -1.93 20.53 -2.28
CA ASN A 156 -2.18 20.36 -3.72
C ASN A 156 -2.46 18.88 -4.09
N GLU A 157 -3.34 18.24 -3.32
CA GLU A 157 -3.75 16.84 -3.48
C GLU A 157 -5.14 16.75 -4.16
N PRO A 158 -5.23 16.89 -5.50
CA PRO A 158 -6.49 17.15 -6.19
C PRO A 158 -7.48 15.96 -6.13
N PHE A 159 -7.02 14.76 -5.85
CA PHE A 159 -7.87 13.57 -5.82
C PHE A 159 -8.12 13.01 -4.41
N TRP A 160 -7.49 13.55 -3.41
CA TRP A 160 -7.53 13.08 -2.03
C TRP A 160 -8.95 12.97 -1.46
N THR A 161 -9.70 14.08 -1.46
CA THR A 161 -11.10 14.08 -1.02
C THR A 161 -11.98 13.13 -1.84
N ALA A 162 -11.76 13.09 -3.16
CA ALA A 162 -12.53 12.24 -4.05
C ALA A 162 -12.29 10.74 -3.75
N MET A 163 -11.04 10.34 -3.50
CA MET A 163 -10.66 8.98 -3.12
C MET A 163 -11.33 8.56 -1.81
N ARG A 164 -11.34 9.42 -0.79
CA ARG A 164 -11.93 9.14 0.53
C ARG A 164 -13.45 8.96 0.50
N ASN A 165 -14.13 9.56 -0.47
CA ASN A 165 -15.59 9.46 -0.65
C ASN A 165 -16.01 8.25 -1.49
N ILE A 166 -15.08 7.52 -2.12
CA ILE A 166 -15.40 6.35 -2.91
C ILE A 166 -15.48 5.11 -2.02
N ASP A 167 -16.49 4.29 -2.28
CA ASP A 167 -16.56 2.94 -1.73
C ASP A 167 -15.54 2.03 -2.42
N GLN A 168 -14.35 1.93 -1.82
CA GLN A 168 -13.24 1.13 -2.37
C GLN A 168 -13.52 -0.37 -2.27
N ILE A 169 -14.32 -0.82 -1.28
CA ILE A 169 -14.77 -2.22 -1.19
C ILE A 169 -15.66 -2.53 -2.41
N GLN A 170 -16.60 -1.65 -2.72
CA GLN A 170 -17.46 -1.85 -3.89
C GLN A 170 -16.65 -1.83 -5.19
N LEU A 171 -15.62 -0.99 -5.31
CA LEU A 171 -14.71 -1.00 -6.48
C LEU A 171 -14.02 -2.36 -6.66
N ALA A 172 -13.56 -2.97 -5.57
CA ALA A 172 -12.95 -4.30 -5.62
C ALA A 172 -13.96 -5.36 -6.03
N VAL A 173 -15.18 -5.32 -5.48
CA VAL A 173 -16.27 -6.23 -5.85
C VAL A 173 -16.63 -6.08 -7.33
N ASP A 174 -16.74 -4.85 -7.82
CA ASP A 174 -17.04 -4.55 -9.24
C ASP A 174 -15.89 -4.98 -10.19
N ALA A 175 -14.69 -5.10 -9.66
CA ALA A 175 -13.53 -5.63 -10.39
C ALA A 175 -13.54 -7.17 -10.49
N GLY A 176 -14.26 -7.87 -9.61
CA GLY A 176 -14.42 -9.32 -9.62
C GLY A 176 -14.07 -10.03 -8.31
N PHE A 177 -13.57 -9.31 -7.29
CA PHE A 177 -13.28 -9.91 -5.98
C PHE A 177 -14.58 -10.31 -5.26
N GLY A 178 -14.53 -11.41 -4.52
CA GLY A 178 -15.66 -11.83 -3.67
C GLY A 178 -15.84 -10.83 -2.51
N LYS A 179 -17.07 -10.40 -2.25
CA LYS A 179 -17.36 -9.40 -1.20
C LYS A 179 -16.78 -9.78 0.17
N GLU A 180 -16.84 -11.07 0.53
CA GLU A 180 -16.34 -11.60 1.79
C GLU A 180 -14.80 -11.68 1.84
N GLN A 181 -14.14 -11.42 0.71
CA GLN A 181 -12.69 -11.44 0.56
C GLN A 181 -12.08 -10.04 0.52
N VAL A 182 -12.90 -8.98 0.70
CA VAL A 182 -12.46 -7.58 0.63
C VAL A 182 -12.75 -6.89 1.94
N TYR A 183 -11.73 -6.31 2.57
CA TYR A 183 -11.87 -5.61 3.84
C TYR A 183 -10.73 -4.61 4.07
N PHE A 184 -10.98 -3.65 4.97
CA PHE A 184 -9.95 -2.79 5.51
C PHE A 184 -9.34 -3.38 6.77
N ASP A 185 -8.05 -3.12 6.97
CA ASP A 185 -7.32 -3.43 8.19
C ASP A 185 -6.20 -2.40 8.39
N THR A 186 -5.48 -2.50 9.50
CA THR A 186 -4.38 -1.58 9.83
C THR A 186 -3.06 -2.33 9.90
N ALA A 187 -2.08 -1.92 9.09
CA ALA A 187 -0.71 -2.41 9.16
C ALA A 187 0.09 -1.55 10.18
N PRO A 188 0.55 -2.10 11.30
CA PRO A 188 1.34 -1.35 12.27
C PRO A 188 2.59 -0.74 11.66
N MET A 189 2.93 0.49 12.04
CA MET A 189 4.14 1.16 11.52
C MET A 189 5.40 0.43 11.98
N ALA A 190 6.21 0.00 11.01
CA ALA A 190 7.43 -0.75 11.28
C ALA A 190 8.43 0.04 12.13
N ILE A 191 8.49 1.36 11.96
CA ILE A 191 9.36 2.22 12.77
C ILE A 191 8.95 2.24 14.25
N LEU A 192 7.66 2.15 14.55
CA LEU A 192 7.19 2.07 15.93
C LEU A 192 7.50 0.70 16.53
N GLU A 193 7.35 -0.37 15.77
CA GLU A 193 7.75 -1.72 16.19
C GLU A 193 9.25 -1.79 16.49
N ALA A 194 10.10 -1.26 15.60
CA ALA A 194 11.55 -1.22 15.80
C ALA A 194 11.95 -0.33 16.99
N THR A 195 11.21 0.76 17.22
CA THR A 195 11.44 1.65 18.38
C THR A 195 10.98 0.97 19.67
N ALA A 196 9.91 0.17 19.61
CA ALA A 196 9.43 -0.61 20.75
C ALA A 196 10.45 -1.64 21.22
N GLU A 197 11.15 -2.28 20.31
CA GLU A 197 12.25 -3.19 20.65
C GLU A 197 13.44 -2.46 21.32
N SER A 198 13.64 -1.18 21.00
CA SER A 198 14.74 -0.37 21.53
C SER A 198 14.41 0.41 22.81
N TYR A 199 13.14 0.77 23.03
CA TYR A 199 12.63 1.44 24.22
C TYR A 199 11.70 0.46 24.95
N LYS A 200 12.16 -0.09 26.07
CA LYS A 200 11.39 -1.05 26.86
C LYS A 200 10.01 -0.52 27.29
N GLU A 201 9.01 -1.07 26.73
CA GLU A 201 7.93 -1.94 27.13
C GLU A 201 6.56 -1.36 27.53
N GLU A 202 6.38 -0.25 28.23
CA GLU A 202 5.03 0.04 28.76
C GLU A 202 4.18 0.97 27.87
N THR A 203 4.79 2.02 27.32
CA THR A 203 4.01 3.03 26.54
C THR A 203 3.63 2.56 25.15
N ILE A 204 4.43 1.70 24.55
CA ILE A 204 4.24 1.23 23.16
C ILE A 204 3.29 0.04 23.12
N LYS A 205 3.27 -0.77 24.17
CA LYS A 205 2.29 -1.83 24.33
C LYS A 205 0.86 -1.28 24.34
N GLU A 206 0.63 -0.15 25.04
CA GLU A 206 -0.66 0.53 25.04
C GLU A 206 -1.07 1.06 23.65
N LEU A 207 -0.11 1.50 22.81
CA LEU A 207 -0.38 1.97 21.45
C LEU A 207 -0.58 0.82 20.47
N SER A 208 0.12 -0.31 20.63
CA SER A 208 0.00 -1.49 19.77
C SER A 208 -1.22 -2.37 20.11
N GLU A 209 -1.74 -2.27 21.34
CA GLU A 209 -2.95 -2.97 21.78
C GLU A 209 -4.23 -2.13 21.59
N ARG A 210 -4.09 -0.87 21.16
CA ARG A 210 -5.25 -0.02 20.87
C ARG A 210 -5.90 -0.49 19.56
N GLU A 211 -7.13 -0.99 19.69
CA GLU A 211 -7.99 -1.20 18.51
C GLU A 211 -8.30 0.16 17.88
N PHE A 212 -7.81 0.37 16.67
CA PHE A 212 -8.19 1.52 15.86
C PHE A 212 -9.50 1.18 15.14
N THR A 213 -10.50 2.03 15.28
CA THR A 213 -11.69 1.92 14.43
C THR A 213 -11.36 2.39 13.03
N ALA A 214 -11.87 1.70 12.01
CA ALA A 214 -11.72 2.11 10.62
C ALA A 214 -12.09 3.59 10.47
N GLY A 215 -11.18 4.39 9.89
CA GLY A 215 -11.36 5.84 9.76
C GLY A 215 -10.74 6.70 10.88
N GLU A 216 -10.17 6.15 11.93
CA GLU A 216 -9.30 6.91 12.82
C GLU A 216 -7.96 7.17 12.13
N TYR A 217 -7.69 8.42 11.80
CA TYR A 217 -6.33 8.83 11.51
C TYR A 217 -5.55 8.77 12.82
N ALA A 218 -4.80 7.69 12.98
CA ALA A 218 -3.94 7.52 14.14
C ALA A 218 -2.59 8.18 13.87
N PRO A 219 -2.32 9.36 14.42
CA PRO A 219 -0.96 9.86 14.45
C PRO A 219 -0.15 8.88 15.30
N GLY A 220 0.55 7.96 14.64
CA GLY A 220 1.49 7.05 15.24
C GLY A 220 1.08 5.58 15.39
N GLY A 221 -0.03 5.12 14.79
CA GLY A 221 -0.48 3.73 14.97
C GLY A 221 -0.19 2.77 13.82
N GLY A 222 -0.61 3.10 12.62
CA GLY A 222 -0.52 2.20 11.47
C GLY A 222 -0.97 2.83 10.17
N TRP A 223 -0.79 2.07 9.11
CA TRP A 223 -1.24 2.41 7.76
C TRP A 223 -2.55 1.69 7.47
N GLU A 224 -3.53 2.42 6.97
CA GLU A 224 -4.77 1.79 6.49
C GLU A 224 -4.45 0.96 5.25
N VAL A 225 -4.93 -0.28 5.24
CA VAL A 225 -4.73 -1.19 4.13
C VAL A 225 -6.06 -1.77 3.67
N LEU A 226 -6.36 -1.61 2.38
CA LEU A 226 -7.44 -2.34 1.73
C LEU A 226 -6.88 -3.65 1.19
N ILE A 227 -7.45 -4.75 1.63
CA ILE A 227 -7.03 -6.11 1.26
C ILE A 227 -8.13 -6.75 0.43
N ALA A 228 -7.73 -7.43 -0.65
CA ALA A 228 -8.64 -8.28 -1.42
C ALA A 228 -7.94 -9.56 -1.85
N LYS A 229 -8.58 -10.70 -1.63
CA LYS A 229 -8.12 -12.01 -2.10
C LYS A 229 -8.92 -12.46 -3.32
N LYS A 230 -8.22 -12.93 -4.35
CA LYS A 230 -8.83 -13.52 -5.55
C LYS A 230 -9.18 -14.98 -5.36
#